data_7e53e94ced6292b77cb3a96a60dc95e3
#
_entry.id   7e53e94ced6292b77cb3a96a60dc95e3
#
_cell.length_a   1.000
_cell.length_b   1.000
_cell.length_c   1.000
_cell.angle_alpha   90.00
_cell.angle_beta   90.00
_cell.angle_gamma   90.00
#
_symmetry.space_group_name_H-M   'P 1'
#
loop_
_entity.id
_entity.type
_entity.pdbx_description
1 polymer ?
#
loop_
_entity_poly.entity_id
_entity_poly.type
_entity_poly.pdbx_seq_one_letter_code
_entity_poly.pdbx_strand_id
1 'polypeptide(L)'
;MRFRSDPLENVEQLIPRVYAYVAYRIGHGPDAEDVTSECFERALRYRQRFDPRRGEPLAWLIGIARRLVADRKNVVRVEEIEFAWEATTDDLSDAAVRRLSVQAAVAQLSAREQELVALRYGADLTAQQIGVVVGMSTHAVEVALGRVEDKLRPLLQRRLVRE
;
A
#
# COMPACT_ATOMS: atom_id res chain seq x y z
N MET A 1 23.99 -20.71 -19.19
CA MET A 1 22.56 -20.43 -19.28
C MET A 1 22.12 -19.93 -17.90
N ARG A 2 21.98 -18.63 -17.72
CA ARG A 2 21.51 -18.09 -16.44
C ARG A 2 19.99 -18.23 -16.44
N PHE A 3 19.46 -19.08 -15.59
CA PHE A 3 18.02 -19.07 -15.28
C PHE A 3 17.67 -17.68 -14.78
N ARG A 4 17.02 -16.90 -15.60
CA ARG A 4 16.34 -15.69 -15.14
C ARG A 4 15.21 -16.18 -14.25
N SER A 5 15.35 -15.99 -12.96
CA SER A 5 14.25 -16.23 -12.01
C SER A 5 13.04 -15.43 -12.49
N ASP A 6 11.94 -16.12 -12.72
CA ASP A 6 10.69 -15.45 -13.11
C ASP A 6 10.22 -14.61 -11.92
N PRO A 7 10.05 -13.28 -12.07
CA PRO A 7 9.60 -12.45 -10.96
C PRO A 7 8.19 -12.78 -10.46
N LEU A 8 7.44 -13.58 -11.22
CA LEU A 8 6.08 -14.01 -10.87
C LEU A 8 6.01 -15.48 -10.42
N GLU A 9 7.14 -16.13 -10.15
CA GLU A 9 7.16 -17.54 -9.71
C GLU A 9 6.32 -17.77 -8.46
N ASN A 10 6.32 -16.83 -7.51
CA ASN A 10 5.57 -16.92 -6.24
C ASN A 10 4.38 -15.95 -6.21
N VAL A 11 3.63 -15.85 -7.29
CA VAL A 11 2.52 -14.90 -7.45
C VAL A 11 1.48 -14.97 -6.33
N GLU A 12 1.19 -16.17 -5.81
CA GLU A 12 0.23 -16.37 -4.73
C GLU A 12 0.63 -15.65 -3.42
N GLN A 13 1.92 -15.51 -3.17
CA GLN A 13 2.44 -14.76 -2.02
C GLN A 13 2.55 -13.25 -2.30
N LEU A 14 2.73 -12.88 -3.57
CA LEU A 14 2.91 -11.49 -3.98
C LEU A 14 1.58 -10.72 -4.09
N ILE A 15 0.51 -11.39 -4.55
CA ILE A 15 -0.81 -10.76 -4.73
C ILE A 15 -1.33 -10.11 -3.44
N PRO A 16 -1.38 -10.80 -2.28
CA PRO A 16 -1.90 -10.20 -1.06
C PRO A 16 -1.08 -8.98 -0.60
N ARG A 17 0.22 -8.99 -0.80
CA ARG A 17 1.10 -7.90 -0.40
C ARG A 17 0.94 -6.67 -1.29
N VAL A 18 0.80 -6.87 -2.59
CA VAL A 18 0.51 -5.78 -3.54
C VAL A 18 -0.88 -5.21 -3.28
N TYR A 19 -1.89 -6.06 -3.10
CA TYR A 19 -3.25 -5.63 -2.78
C TYR A 19 -3.27 -4.82 -1.47
N ALA A 20 -2.62 -5.29 -0.42
CA ALA A 20 -2.56 -4.58 0.86
C ALA A 20 -1.92 -3.20 0.72
N TYR A 21 -0.83 -3.07 -0.03
CA TYR A 21 -0.24 -1.77 -0.36
C TYR A 21 -1.24 -0.84 -1.04
N VAL A 22 -1.92 -1.34 -2.08
CA VAL A 22 -2.91 -0.55 -2.83
C VAL A 22 -4.07 -0.15 -1.92
N ALA A 23 -4.59 -1.07 -1.12
CA ALA A 23 -5.70 -0.81 -0.20
C ALA A 23 -5.36 0.23 0.87
N TYR A 24 -4.12 0.27 1.37
CA TYR A 24 -3.67 1.35 2.26
C TYR A 24 -3.64 2.71 1.58
N ARG A 25 -3.50 2.74 0.24
CA ARG A 25 -3.40 3.98 -0.53
C ARG A 25 -4.74 4.52 -1.02
N ILE A 26 -5.65 3.64 -1.44
CA ILE A 26 -6.92 4.03 -2.08
C ILE A 26 -8.16 3.41 -1.44
N GLY A 27 -8.00 2.65 -0.37
CA GLY A 27 -9.08 1.92 0.31
C GLY A 27 -9.28 0.50 -0.24
N HIS A 28 -9.94 -0.33 0.56
CA HIS A 28 -10.34 -1.68 0.15
C HIS A 28 -11.53 -1.63 -0.82
N GLY A 29 -11.61 -2.58 -1.70
CA GLY A 29 -12.77 -2.79 -2.57
C GLY A 29 -12.42 -2.91 -4.04
N PRO A 30 -13.41 -2.73 -4.94
CA PRO A 30 -13.25 -2.96 -6.39
C PRO A 30 -12.11 -2.17 -7.02
N ASP A 31 -11.88 -0.93 -6.61
CA ASP A 31 -10.81 -0.10 -7.13
C ASP A 31 -9.42 -0.65 -6.78
N ALA A 32 -9.23 -1.14 -5.56
CA ALA A 32 -7.99 -1.78 -5.15
C ALA A 32 -7.76 -3.10 -5.88
N GLU A 33 -8.82 -3.87 -6.12
CA GLU A 33 -8.78 -5.10 -6.90
C GLU A 33 -8.38 -4.82 -8.35
N ASP A 34 -8.96 -3.81 -8.98
CA ASP A 34 -8.65 -3.40 -10.35
C ASP A 34 -7.20 -2.94 -10.51
N VAL A 35 -6.71 -2.10 -9.59
CA VAL A 35 -5.32 -1.64 -9.62
C VAL A 35 -4.36 -2.80 -9.41
N THR A 36 -4.69 -3.72 -8.50
CA THR A 36 -3.87 -4.91 -8.27
C THR A 36 -3.83 -5.79 -9.51
N SER A 37 -4.97 -6.06 -10.13
CA SER A 37 -5.05 -6.84 -11.38
C SER A 37 -4.24 -6.19 -12.50
N GLU A 38 -4.39 -4.88 -12.71
CA GLU A 38 -3.63 -4.15 -13.73
C GLU A 38 -2.12 -4.16 -13.43
N CYS A 39 -1.72 -4.12 -12.16
CA CYS A 39 -0.32 -4.24 -11.75
C CYS A 39 0.27 -5.57 -12.23
N PHE A 40 -0.41 -6.68 -11.99
CA PHE A 40 0.05 -8.01 -12.41
C PHE A 40 -0.02 -8.21 -13.94
N GLU A 41 -1.01 -7.64 -14.61
CA GLU A 41 -1.07 -7.64 -16.09
C GLU A 41 0.15 -6.92 -16.68
N ARG A 42 0.50 -5.74 -16.15
CA ARG A 42 1.69 -5.01 -16.57
C ARG A 42 2.97 -5.78 -16.24
N ALA A 43 3.04 -6.36 -15.07
CA ALA A 43 4.18 -7.18 -14.64
C ALA A 43 4.36 -8.39 -15.59
N LEU A 44 3.30 -9.08 -15.96
CA LEU A 44 3.33 -10.20 -16.88
C LEU A 44 3.82 -9.77 -18.27
N ARG A 45 3.33 -8.63 -18.76
CA ARG A 45 3.71 -8.06 -20.06
C ARG A 45 5.19 -7.67 -20.11
N TYR A 46 5.70 -7.11 -19.01
CA TYR A 46 7.06 -6.58 -18.92
C TYR A 46 8.01 -7.43 -18.09
N ARG A 47 7.67 -8.69 -17.78
CA ARG A 47 8.47 -9.58 -16.92
C ARG A 47 9.92 -9.75 -17.38
N GLN A 48 10.17 -9.65 -18.69
CA GLN A 48 11.53 -9.73 -19.24
C GLN A 48 12.40 -8.51 -18.92
N ARG A 49 11.80 -7.40 -18.50
CA ARG A 49 12.52 -6.19 -18.05
C ARG A 49 12.91 -6.23 -16.58
N PHE A 50 12.43 -7.24 -15.86
CA PHE A 50 12.83 -7.43 -14.46
C PHE A 50 14.32 -7.74 -14.39
N ASP A 51 15.03 -6.98 -13.54
CA ASP A 51 16.44 -7.18 -13.27
C ASP A 51 16.63 -7.51 -11.78
N PRO A 52 16.96 -8.77 -11.43
CA PRO A 52 17.14 -9.18 -10.04
C PRO A 52 18.30 -8.46 -9.32
N ARG A 53 19.19 -7.80 -10.07
CA ARG A 53 20.27 -6.98 -9.49
C ARG A 53 19.75 -5.67 -8.89
N ARG A 54 18.59 -5.20 -9.33
CA ARG A 54 17.97 -3.95 -8.88
C ARG A 54 17.04 -4.11 -7.70
N GLY A 55 16.71 -5.32 -7.32
CA GLY A 55 15.83 -5.62 -6.19
C GLY A 55 15.02 -6.89 -6.39
N GLU A 56 14.24 -7.19 -5.37
CA GLU A 56 13.37 -8.35 -5.37
C GLU A 56 12.08 -8.12 -6.20
N PRO A 57 11.40 -9.20 -6.60
CA PRO A 57 10.15 -9.12 -7.38
C PRO A 57 9.09 -8.23 -6.74
N LEU A 58 8.92 -8.29 -5.44
CA LEU A 58 7.93 -7.47 -4.74
C LEU A 58 8.23 -5.97 -4.88
N ALA A 59 9.48 -5.55 -4.70
CA ALA A 59 9.86 -4.14 -4.85
C ALA A 59 9.59 -3.63 -6.28
N TRP A 60 9.82 -4.45 -7.27
CA TRP A 60 9.51 -4.15 -8.67
C TRP A 60 8.01 -4.01 -8.91
N LEU A 61 7.20 -4.95 -8.39
CA LEU A 61 5.73 -4.90 -8.45
C LEU A 61 5.18 -3.66 -7.75
N ILE A 62 5.71 -3.34 -6.56
CA ILE A 62 5.32 -2.12 -5.84
C ILE A 62 5.66 -0.86 -6.64
N GLY A 63 6.77 -0.84 -7.38
CA GLY A 63 7.09 0.25 -8.31
C GLY A 63 6.02 0.44 -9.40
N ILE A 64 5.47 -0.64 -9.93
CA ILE A 64 4.35 -0.60 -10.90
C ILE A 64 3.08 -0.10 -10.20
N ALA A 65 2.74 -0.67 -9.05
CA ALA A 65 1.54 -0.31 -8.29
C ALA A 65 1.55 1.17 -7.85
N ARG A 66 2.71 1.71 -7.45
CA ARG A 66 2.86 3.14 -7.10
C ARG A 66 2.45 4.07 -8.24
N ARG A 67 2.86 3.76 -9.46
CA ARG A 67 2.50 4.55 -10.65
C ARG A 67 1.00 4.47 -10.93
N LEU A 68 0.43 3.28 -10.84
CA LEU A 68 -1.01 3.08 -11.03
C LEU A 68 -1.85 3.82 -9.99
N VAL A 69 -1.44 3.77 -8.73
CA VAL A 69 -2.10 4.52 -7.64
C VAL A 69 -1.99 6.03 -7.86
N ALA A 70 -0.82 6.53 -8.26
CA ALA A 70 -0.62 7.95 -8.53
C ALA A 70 -1.50 8.43 -9.70
N ASP A 71 -1.56 7.67 -10.78
CA ASP A 71 -2.40 7.97 -11.94
C ASP A 71 -3.88 8.00 -11.56
N ARG A 72 -4.33 7.04 -10.76
CA ARG A 72 -5.72 6.96 -10.30
C ARG A 72 -6.09 8.09 -9.33
N LYS A 73 -5.22 8.46 -8.42
CA LYS A 73 -5.43 9.61 -7.52
C LYS A 73 -5.55 10.93 -8.27
N ASN A 74 -4.86 11.10 -9.37
CA ASN A 74 -4.99 12.29 -10.22
C ASN A 74 -6.36 12.36 -10.92
N VAL A 75 -6.97 11.22 -11.24
CA VAL A 75 -8.32 11.15 -11.83
C VAL A 75 -9.41 11.38 -10.76
N VAL A 76 -9.26 10.77 -9.59
CA VAL A 76 -10.24 10.82 -8.50
C VAL A 76 -10.35 12.20 -7.85
N ARG A 77 -9.32 13.03 -7.91
CA ARG A 77 -9.40 14.43 -7.43
C ARG A 77 -10.49 15.27 -8.08
N VAL A 78 -11.01 14.84 -9.23
CA VAL A 78 -12.09 15.54 -9.95
C VAL A 78 -13.47 14.97 -9.57
N GLU A 79 -13.54 13.72 -9.08
CA GLU A 79 -14.81 13.03 -8.80
C GLU A 79 -15.15 12.89 -7.29
N GLU A 80 -14.20 13.13 -6.39
CA GLU A 80 -14.35 12.90 -4.93
C GLU A 80 -15.21 13.93 -4.19
N ILE A 81 -15.87 14.88 -4.88
CA ILE A 81 -16.79 15.82 -4.21
C ILE A 81 -18.17 15.20 -3.97
N GLU A 82 -18.52 14.05 -4.53
CA GLU A 82 -19.90 13.51 -4.45
C GLU A 82 -20.07 12.10 -3.89
N PHE A 83 -19.05 11.35 -3.53
CA PHE A 83 -19.22 10.04 -2.87
C PHE A 83 -18.75 10.07 -1.42
N ALA A 84 -19.52 10.76 -0.58
CA ALA A 84 -19.53 10.49 0.84
C ALA A 84 -20.13 9.09 1.07
N TRP A 85 -19.25 8.14 1.40
CA TRP A 85 -19.46 7.05 2.31
C TRP A 85 -20.93 6.59 2.49
N GLU A 86 -21.42 5.69 1.68
CA GLU A 86 -22.43 4.72 2.10
C GLU A 86 -21.74 3.48 2.67
N ALA A 87 -21.37 3.57 3.94
CA ALA A 87 -21.07 2.39 4.72
C ALA A 87 -22.38 1.63 4.91
N THR A 88 -22.53 0.53 4.19
CA THR A 88 -23.57 -0.46 4.53
C THR A 88 -23.30 -0.95 5.94
N THR A 89 -24.16 -0.57 6.85
CA THR A 89 -24.12 -0.84 8.30
C THR A 89 -24.61 -2.25 8.63
N ASP A 90 -24.24 -3.26 7.88
CA ASP A 90 -24.57 -4.65 8.23
C ASP A 90 -23.30 -5.47 8.38
N ASP A 91 -23.01 -5.77 9.62
CA ASP A 91 -21.93 -6.62 10.16
C ASP A 91 -20.72 -5.85 10.70
N LEU A 92 -20.93 -5.11 11.79
CA LEU A 92 -19.86 -4.52 12.60
C LEU A 92 -19.25 -5.57 13.53
N SER A 93 -18.48 -6.53 12.97
CA SER A 93 -17.57 -7.33 13.78
C SER A 93 -16.49 -6.44 14.40
N ASP A 94 -15.97 -6.78 15.59
CA ASP A 94 -14.86 -6.04 16.23
C ASP A 94 -13.65 -5.85 15.30
N ALA A 95 -13.42 -6.81 14.40
CA ALA A 95 -12.38 -6.73 13.39
C ALA A 95 -12.68 -5.65 12.33
N ALA A 96 -13.92 -5.49 11.90
CA ALA A 96 -14.35 -4.46 10.96
C ALA A 96 -14.23 -3.07 11.59
N VAL A 97 -14.65 -2.89 12.85
CA VAL A 97 -14.51 -1.64 13.61
C VAL A 97 -13.04 -1.24 13.75
N ARG A 98 -12.16 -2.18 14.11
CA ARG A 98 -10.71 -1.93 14.19
C ARG A 98 -10.12 -1.53 12.85
N ARG A 99 -10.52 -2.18 11.76
CA ARG A 99 -10.07 -1.85 10.40
C ARG A 99 -10.48 -0.43 10.01
N LEU A 100 -11.72 -0.04 10.26
CA LEU A 100 -12.22 1.32 10.01
C LEU A 100 -11.49 2.36 10.86
N SER A 101 -11.17 2.04 12.11
CA SER A 101 -10.42 2.92 13.00
C SER A 101 -8.99 3.16 12.49
N VAL A 102 -8.32 2.13 12.00
CA VAL A 102 -6.98 2.23 11.40
C VAL A 102 -7.03 3.05 10.12
N GLN A 103 -8.00 2.78 9.23
CA GLN A 103 -8.17 3.52 7.98
C GLN A 103 -8.39 5.01 8.23
N ALA A 104 -9.23 5.37 9.21
CA ALA A 104 -9.50 6.75 9.54
C ALA A 104 -8.29 7.45 10.19
N ALA A 105 -7.46 6.75 10.94
CA ALA A 105 -6.22 7.29 11.48
C ALA A 105 -5.20 7.53 10.35
N VAL A 106 -5.03 6.57 9.45
CA VAL A 106 -4.14 6.69 8.29
C VAL A 106 -4.58 7.81 7.36
N ALA A 107 -5.88 8.02 7.17
CA ALA A 107 -6.41 9.11 6.35
C ALA A 107 -6.02 10.52 6.85
N GLN A 108 -5.65 10.67 8.12
CA GLN A 108 -5.16 11.93 8.68
C GLN A 108 -3.68 12.21 8.43
N LEU A 109 -2.95 11.22 7.94
CA LEU A 109 -1.55 11.36 7.57
C LEU A 109 -1.39 12.09 6.23
N SER A 110 -0.22 12.72 6.03
CA SER A 110 0.14 13.25 4.71
C SER A 110 0.25 12.12 3.67
N ALA A 111 0.16 12.46 2.38
CA ALA A 111 0.28 11.48 1.31
C ALA A 111 1.60 10.68 1.38
N ARG A 112 2.70 11.33 1.73
CA ARG A 112 4.01 10.69 1.92
C ARG A 112 4.03 9.74 3.12
N GLU A 113 3.44 10.14 4.24
CA GLU A 113 3.31 9.31 5.43
C GLU A 113 2.42 8.09 5.18
N GLN A 114 1.30 8.28 4.47
CA GLN A 114 0.42 7.18 4.05
C GLN A 114 1.17 6.17 3.17
N GLU A 115 2.03 6.65 2.27
CA GLU A 115 2.83 5.77 1.43
C GLU A 115 3.82 4.94 2.26
N LEU A 116 4.50 5.54 3.22
CA LEU A 116 5.42 4.82 4.11
C LEU A 116 4.68 3.73 4.92
N VAL A 117 3.50 4.04 5.43
CA VAL A 117 2.63 3.06 6.12
C VAL A 117 2.23 1.93 5.18
N ALA A 118 1.82 2.25 3.96
CA ALA A 118 1.42 1.25 2.96
C ALA A 118 2.59 0.31 2.59
N LEU A 119 3.79 0.86 2.45
CA LEU A 119 4.99 0.09 2.15
C LEU A 119 5.41 -0.81 3.32
N ARG A 120 5.35 -0.30 4.55
CA ARG A 120 5.78 -1.02 5.75
C ARG A 120 4.76 -2.07 6.18
N TYR A 121 3.51 -1.68 6.32
CA TYR A 121 2.45 -2.52 6.90
C TYR A 121 1.57 -3.21 5.85
N GLY A 122 1.43 -2.65 4.67
CA GLY A 122 0.73 -3.27 3.55
C GLY A 122 1.60 -4.27 2.81
N ALA A 123 2.66 -3.80 2.17
CA ALA A 123 3.58 -4.64 1.41
C ALA A 123 4.56 -5.44 2.28
N ASP A 124 4.65 -5.15 3.57
CA ASP A 124 5.58 -5.79 4.51
C ASP A 124 7.06 -5.67 4.08
N LEU A 125 7.44 -4.49 3.63
CA LEU A 125 8.82 -4.19 3.25
C LEU A 125 9.66 -3.78 4.46
N THR A 126 10.95 -4.14 4.43
CA THR A 126 11.93 -3.63 5.40
C THR A 126 12.24 -2.15 5.11
N ALA A 127 12.80 -1.45 6.09
CA ALA A 127 13.23 -0.05 5.90
C ALA A 127 14.24 0.10 4.75
N GLN A 128 15.13 -0.87 4.57
CA GLN A 128 16.06 -0.89 3.45
C GLN A 128 15.34 -1.02 2.10
N GLN A 129 14.39 -1.93 1.98
CA GLN A 129 13.60 -2.12 0.77
C GLN A 129 12.74 -0.89 0.46
N ILE A 130 12.13 -0.29 1.49
CA ILE A 130 11.39 0.98 1.36
C ILE A 130 12.30 2.08 0.83
N GLY A 131 13.50 2.21 1.39
CA GLY A 131 14.49 3.20 0.93
C GLY A 131 14.82 3.08 -0.56
N VAL A 132 14.95 1.87 -1.08
CA VAL A 132 15.15 1.62 -2.51
C VAL A 132 13.94 2.08 -3.33
N VAL A 133 12.73 1.80 -2.85
CA VAL A 133 11.48 2.14 -3.56
C VAL A 133 11.27 3.66 -3.62
N VAL A 134 11.50 4.37 -2.52
CA VAL A 134 11.21 5.81 -2.40
C VAL A 134 12.43 6.72 -2.58
N GLY A 135 13.62 6.17 -2.78
CA GLY A 135 14.86 6.94 -2.96
C GLY A 135 15.37 7.59 -1.67
N MET A 136 15.24 6.92 -0.54
CA MET A 136 15.71 7.37 0.77
C MET A 136 16.76 6.40 1.34
N SER A 137 17.61 6.90 2.25
CA SER A 137 18.47 6.02 3.05
C SER A 137 17.63 5.19 4.03
N THR A 138 18.15 4.02 4.42
CA THR A 138 17.49 3.17 5.43
C THR A 138 17.23 3.93 6.72
N HIS A 139 18.24 4.67 7.21
CA HIS A 139 18.08 5.48 8.42
C HIS A 139 17.00 6.57 8.29
N ALA A 140 16.93 7.25 7.15
CA ALA A 140 15.89 8.25 6.91
C ALA A 140 14.48 7.64 6.90
N VAL A 141 14.34 6.43 6.35
CA VAL A 141 13.07 5.67 6.40
C VAL A 141 12.71 5.31 7.84
N GLU A 142 13.65 4.80 8.64
CA GLU A 142 13.42 4.43 10.04
C GLU A 142 12.98 5.65 10.87
N VAL A 143 13.63 6.79 10.69
CA VAL A 143 13.24 8.05 11.37
C VAL A 143 11.85 8.50 10.93
N ALA A 144 11.55 8.46 9.64
CA ALA A 144 10.24 8.85 9.11
C ALA A 144 9.13 7.92 9.61
N LEU A 145 9.35 6.60 9.63
CA LEU A 145 8.41 5.64 10.19
C LEU A 145 8.17 5.85 11.69
N GLY A 146 9.22 6.11 12.46
CA GLY A 146 9.09 6.42 13.89
C GLY A 146 8.20 7.65 14.14
N ARG A 147 8.34 8.70 13.34
CA ARG A 147 7.47 9.89 13.40
C ARG A 147 6.02 9.59 13.04
N VAL A 148 5.80 8.73 12.05
CA VAL A 148 4.46 8.30 11.66
C VAL A 148 3.81 7.49 12.76
N GLU A 149 4.52 6.55 13.36
CA GLU A 149 4.04 5.74 14.48
C GLU A 149 3.66 6.61 15.68
N ASP A 150 4.47 7.64 15.99
CA ASP A 150 4.17 8.61 17.06
C ASP A 150 2.90 9.42 16.78
N LYS A 151 2.60 9.73 15.54
CA LYS A 151 1.34 10.37 15.13
C LYS A 151 0.14 9.42 15.22
N LEU A 152 0.31 8.17 14.82
CA LEU A 152 -0.76 7.18 14.80
C LEU A 152 -1.18 6.72 16.19
N ARG A 153 -0.23 6.58 17.11
CA ARG A 153 -0.49 6.07 18.47
C ARG A 153 -1.63 6.79 19.19
N PRO A 154 -1.64 8.12 19.34
CA PRO A 154 -2.74 8.82 20.00
C PRO A 154 -4.06 8.75 19.21
N LEU A 155 -4.01 8.68 17.89
CA LEU A 155 -5.20 8.57 17.04
C LEU A 155 -5.91 7.22 17.23
N LEU A 156 -5.15 6.16 17.38
CA LEU A 156 -5.66 4.82 17.63
C LEU A 156 -6.17 4.66 19.07
N GLN A 157 -5.46 5.21 20.05
CA GLN A 157 -5.86 5.16 21.47
C GLN A 157 -7.17 5.90 21.74
N ARG A 158 -7.38 7.08 21.16
CA ARG A 158 -8.61 7.87 21.35
C ARG A 158 -9.87 7.15 20.87
N ARG A 159 -9.76 6.22 19.95
CA ARG A 159 -10.90 5.46 19.41
C ARG A 159 -11.22 4.21 20.21
N LEU A 160 -10.22 3.64 20.89
CA LEU A 160 -10.42 2.49 21.78
C LEU A 160 -11.02 2.87 23.15
N VAL A 161 -10.98 4.15 23.53
CA VAL A 161 -11.48 4.66 24.84
C VAL A 161 -12.91 5.23 24.73
N ARG A 162 -13.51 5.28 23.56
CA ARG A 162 -14.90 5.78 23.34
C ARG A 162 -15.97 4.70 23.34
N GLU A 163 -15.68 3.53 23.89
CA GLU A 163 -16.68 2.50 24.22
C GLU A 163 -17.02 2.53 25.71
#